data_3bf99fbbf4c47a62f5b14e27e4a721c5
#
_entry.id   3bf99fbbf4c47a62f5b14e27e4a721c5
#
_cell.length_a   1.000
_cell.length_b   1.000
_cell.length_c   1.000
_cell.angle_alpha   90.00
_cell.angle_beta   90.00
_cell.angle_gamma   90.00
#
_symmetry.space_group_name_H-M   'P 1'
#
loop_
_entity.id
_entity.type
_entity.pdbx_description
1 polymer ?
#
loop_
_entity_poly.entity_id
_entity_poly.type
_entity_poly.pdbx_seq_one_letter_code
_entity_poly.pdbx_strand_id
1 'polypeptide(L)'
;LNTLCNIADRPEVCNFILPATVKRDDLVIAISTSGKSPAFAKQLRKQLEQQFGQEYATFLKLMGGIRSLLLKEKHAPEEHKPIFNRIIESGIIDLIRDGKKEEINAVLRNILGDGFTFDDLLELDHG
;
A
#
# COMPACT_ATOMS: atom_id res chain seq x y z
N LEU A 1 -15.08 7.24 -6.07
CA LEU A 1 -15.90 6.19 -6.67
C LEU A 1 -17.37 6.37 -6.36
N ASN A 2 -17.68 6.80 -5.13
CA ASN A 2 -19.07 7.05 -4.76
C ASN A 2 -19.72 8.12 -5.62
N THR A 3 -18.94 9.07 -6.12
CA THR A 3 -19.46 10.12 -6.98
C THR A 3 -20.03 9.57 -8.29
N LEU A 4 -19.51 8.46 -8.78
CA LEU A 4 -20.00 7.83 -10.01
C LEU A 4 -21.39 7.25 -9.81
N CYS A 5 -21.67 6.73 -8.64
CA CYS A 5 -22.96 6.13 -8.31
C CYS A 5 -23.99 7.15 -7.86
N ASN A 6 -23.61 8.41 -7.70
CA ASN A 6 -24.53 9.48 -7.33
C ASN A 6 -25.29 10.03 -8.52
N ILE A 7 -25.05 9.51 -9.72
CA ILE A 7 -25.84 9.84 -10.91
C ILE A 7 -27.12 9.01 -10.81
N ALA A 8 -28.08 9.51 -10.06
CA ALA A 8 -29.27 8.74 -9.69
C ALA A 8 -30.17 8.41 -10.87
N ASP A 9 -30.12 9.20 -11.92
CA ASP A 9 -30.95 9.01 -13.11
C ASP A 9 -30.34 8.03 -14.12
N ARG A 10 -29.12 7.50 -13.83
CA ARG A 10 -28.42 6.57 -14.71
C ARG A 10 -27.78 5.44 -13.94
N PRO A 11 -28.56 4.59 -13.26
CA PRO A 11 -27.97 3.51 -12.47
C PRO A 11 -27.19 2.49 -13.30
N GLU A 12 -27.57 2.28 -14.55
CA GLU A 12 -26.84 1.38 -15.45
C GLU A 12 -25.43 1.91 -15.75
N VAL A 13 -25.24 3.21 -15.79
CA VAL A 13 -23.91 3.81 -15.99
C VAL A 13 -23.01 3.52 -14.80
N CYS A 14 -23.54 3.59 -13.58
CA CYS A 14 -22.81 3.22 -12.39
C CYS A 14 -22.31 1.78 -12.47
N ASN A 15 -23.15 0.86 -12.92
CA ASN A 15 -22.78 -0.55 -13.01
C ASN A 15 -21.67 -0.77 -14.04
N PHE A 16 -21.67 -0.05 -15.14
CA PHE A 16 -20.65 -0.19 -16.18
C PHE A 16 -19.32 0.38 -15.77
N ILE A 17 -19.29 1.40 -14.92
CA ILE A 17 -18.06 2.08 -14.55
C ILE A 17 -17.57 1.72 -13.17
N LEU A 18 -18.27 0.83 -12.45
CA LEU A 18 -17.78 0.31 -11.18
C LEU A 18 -16.49 -0.49 -11.41
N PRO A 19 -15.40 -0.12 -10.76
CA PRO A 19 -14.15 -0.81 -10.99
C PRO A 19 -14.09 -2.16 -10.29
N ALA A 20 -13.32 -3.07 -10.86
CA ALA A 20 -12.88 -4.25 -10.15
C ALA A 20 -11.79 -3.84 -9.16
N THR A 21 -11.77 -4.41 -7.98
CA THR A 21 -10.80 -3.98 -6.95
C THR A 21 -10.01 -5.15 -6.41
N VAL A 22 -8.74 -4.88 -6.12
CA VAL A 22 -7.87 -5.73 -5.30
C VAL A 22 -7.62 -4.99 -4.01
N LYS A 23 -7.86 -5.65 -2.88
CA LYS A 23 -7.71 -5.02 -1.58
C LYS A 23 -6.77 -5.84 -0.70
N ARG A 24 -5.78 -5.16 -0.11
CA ARG A 24 -4.86 -5.74 0.88
C ARG A 24 -4.78 -4.73 2.02
N ASP A 25 -5.79 -4.76 2.90
CA ASP A 25 -6.01 -3.78 3.97
C ASP A 25 -6.02 -2.36 3.38
N ASP A 26 -5.00 -1.56 3.65
CA ASP A 26 -4.96 -0.17 3.19
C ASP A 26 -4.60 -0.02 1.71
N LEU A 27 -4.04 -1.05 1.09
CA LEU A 27 -3.76 -1.00 -0.34
C LEU A 27 -5.02 -1.34 -1.12
N VAL A 28 -5.43 -0.44 -1.98
CA VAL A 28 -6.56 -0.66 -2.88
C VAL A 28 -6.11 -0.37 -4.30
N ILE A 29 -6.31 -1.35 -5.18
CA ILE A 29 -6.02 -1.20 -6.61
C ILE A 29 -7.36 -1.32 -7.34
N ALA A 30 -7.73 -0.28 -8.07
CA ALA A 30 -8.98 -0.24 -8.81
C ALA A 30 -8.69 -0.33 -10.31
N ILE A 31 -9.47 -1.17 -11.01
CA ILE A 31 -9.29 -1.40 -12.43
C ILE A 31 -10.60 -1.05 -13.13
N SER A 32 -10.52 -0.15 -14.10
CA SER A 32 -11.68 0.22 -14.90
C SER A 32 -11.34 0.13 -16.38
N THR A 33 -12.28 -0.39 -17.17
CA THR A 33 -12.20 -0.40 -18.63
C THR A 33 -13.27 0.51 -19.23
N SER A 34 -13.88 1.35 -18.40
CA SER A 34 -14.99 2.24 -18.80
C SER A 34 -16.17 1.46 -19.38
N GLY A 35 -16.38 0.24 -18.84
CA GLY A 35 -17.46 -0.63 -19.29
C GLY A 35 -17.19 -1.37 -20.59
N LYS A 36 -16.05 -1.15 -21.21
CA LYS A 36 -15.76 -1.75 -22.52
C LYS A 36 -15.46 -3.24 -22.46
N SER A 37 -14.87 -3.71 -21.35
CA SER A 37 -14.59 -5.12 -21.20
C SER A 37 -14.57 -5.54 -19.74
N PRO A 38 -15.77 -5.86 -19.19
CA PRO A 38 -15.83 -6.40 -17.83
C PRO A 38 -15.02 -7.69 -17.66
N ALA A 39 -14.97 -8.52 -18.70
CA ALA A 39 -14.20 -9.77 -18.66
C ALA A 39 -12.71 -9.51 -18.53
N PHE A 40 -12.20 -8.53 -19.27
CA PHE A 40 -10.79 -8.16 -19.17
C PHE A 40 -10.46 -7.56 -17.79
N ALA A 41 -11.31 -6.70 -17.28
CA ALA A 41 -11.12 -6.11 -15.95
C ALA A 41 -11.05 -7.21 -14.88
N LYS A 42 -11.93 -8.21 -14.97
CA LYS A 42 -11.94 -9.34 -14.04
C LYS A 42 -10.67 -10.18 -14.15
N GLN A 43 -10.21 -10.43 -15.36
CA GLN A 43 -9.00 -11.21 -15.59
C GLN A 43 -7.78 -10.49 -15.06
N LEU A 44 -7.70 -9.18 -15.31
CA LEU A 44 -6.61 -8.35 -14.82
C LEU A 44 -6.61 -8.29 -13.29
N ARG A 45 -7.79 -8.20 -12.68
CA ARG A 45 -7.93 -8.24 -11.22
C ARG A 45 -7.32 -9.54 -10.65
N LYS A 46 -7.62 -10.66 -11.28
CA LYS A 46 -7.07 -11.95 -10.83
C LYS A 46 -5.54 -11.99 -10.91
N GLN A 47 -4.98 -11.44 -11.98
CA GLN A 47 -3.53 -11.36 -12.13
C GLN A 47 -2.90 -10.49 -11.03
N LEU A 48 -3.51 -9.36 -10.74
CA LEU A 48 -3.01 -8.45 -9.70
C LEU A 48 -3.17 -9.05 -8.31
N GLU A 49 -4.22 -9.82 -8.06
CA GLU A 49 -4.37 -10.52 -6.79
C GLU A 49 -3.24 -11.50 -6.53
N GLN A 50 -2.70 -12.13 -7.56
CA GLN A 50 -1.56 -13.02 -7.43
C GLN A 50 -0.26 -12.26 -7.24
N GLN A 51 -0.13 -11.11 -7.88
CA GLN A 51 1.08 -10.29 -7.82
C GLN A 51 1.21 -9.58 -6.48
N PHE A 52 0.10 -9.11 -5.92
CA PHE A 52 0.10 -8.31 -4.69
C PHE A 52 -0.52 -9.11 -3.56
N GLY A 53 0.32 -9.77 -2.76
CA GLY A 53 -0.12 -10.57 -1.63
C GLY A 53 -0.23 -9.75 -0.34
N GLN A 54 -0.39 -10.46 0.77
CA GLN A 54 -0.58 -9.85 2.08
C GLN A 54 0.66 -9.08 2.55
N GLU A 55 1.82 -9.36 2.00
CA GLU A 55 3.05 -8.63 2.33
C GLU A 55 2.92 -7.14 2.04
N TYR A 56 2.10 -6.76 1.06
CA TYR A 56 1.88 -5.35 0.76
C TYR A 56 1.03 -4.66 1.83
N ALA A 57 0.07 -5.37 2.42
CA ALA A 57 -0.69 -4.85 3.54
C ALA A 57 0.24 -4.57 4.73
N THR A 58 1.10 -5.52 5.05
CA THR A 58 2.08 -5.38 6.12
C THR A 58 3.06 -4.25 5.84
N PHE A 59 3.53 -4.16 4.60
CA PHE A 59 4.44 -3.09 4.19
C PHE A 59 3.83 -1.71 4.39
N LEU A 60 2.57 -1.51 4.00
CA LEU A 60 1.91 -0.23 4.19
C LEU A 60 1.72 0.10 5.66
N LYS A 61 1.44 -0.91 6.49
CA LYS A 61 1.35 -0.71 7.91
C LYS A 61 2.69 -0.26 8.50
N LEU A 62 3.78 -0.86 8.04
CA LEU A 62 5.13 -0.46 8.41
C LEU A 62 5.39 0.99 7.98
N MET A 63 5.04 1.34 6.75
CA MET A 63 5.22 2.70 6.24
C MET A 63 4.40 3.72 7.03
N GLY A 64 3.20 3.35 7.44
CA GLY A 64 2.36 4.18 8.30
C GLY A 64 3.03 4.45 9.65
N GLY A 65 3.63 3.43 10.24
CA GLY A 65 4.40 3.56 11.49
C GLY A 65 5.60 4.47 11.33
N ILE A 66 6.35 4.30 10.26
CA ILE A 66 7.52 5.14 9.97
C ILE A 66 7.08 6.59 9.75
N ARG A 67 5.99 6.80 9.02
CA ARG A 67 5.46 8.14 8.78
C ARG A 67 5.08 8.81 10.11
N SER A 68 4.41 8.09 11.00
CA SER A 68 4.05 8.60 12.32
C SER A 68 5.29 9.01 13.11
N LEU A 69 6.34 8.20 13.04
CA LEU A 69 7.60 8.50 13.70
C LEU A 69 8.24 9.77 13.14
N LEU A 70 8.33 9.88 11.83
CA LEU A 70 8.98 11.03 11.17
C LEU A 70 8.20 12.32 11.36
N LEU A 71 6.88 12.25 11.48
CA LEU A 71 6.07 13.44 11.72
C LEU A 71 6.28 14.02 13.12
N LYS A 72 6.79 13.25 14.07
CA LYS A 72 7.13 13.74 15.40
C LYS A 72 8.46 14.48 15.42
N GLU A 73 9.27 14.32 14.40
CA GLU A 73 10.53 15.04 14.27
C GLU A 73 10.28 16.40 13.65
N LYS A 74 11.19 17.36 13.93
CA LYS A 74 11.03 18.74 13.46
C LYS A 74 11.62 18.94 12.07
N HIS A 75 11.34 18.02 11.16
CA HIS A 75 11.81 18.10 9.78
C HIS A 75 10.69 18.46 8.84
N ALA A 76 11.02 19.15 7.77
CA ALA A 76 10.06 19.46 6.73
C ALA A 76 9.59 18.16 6.04
N PRO A 77 8.30 18.04 5.64
CA PRO A 77 7.82 16.83 5.00
C PRO A 77 8.63 16.41 3.76
N GLU A 78 9.18 17.37 3.04
CA GLU A 78 9.99 17.07 1.86
C GLU A 78 11.27 16.32 2.21
N GLU A 79 11.79 16.49 3.42
CA GLU A 79 12.99 15.79 3.86
C GLU A 79 12.76 14.30 4.08
N HIS A 80 11.50 13.89 4.23
CA HIS A 80 11.14 12.50 4.46
C HIS A 80 11.08 11.69 3.17
N LYS A 81 10.91 12.33 2.02
CA LYS A 81 10.79 11.63 0.73
C LYS A 81 11.97 10.71 0.42
N PRO A 82 13.23 11.15 0.58
CA PRO A 82 14.36 10.27 0.31
C PRO A 82 14.36 9.02 1.19
N ILE A 83 13.92 9.17 2.44
CA ILE A 83 13.83 8.04 3.38
C ILE A 83 12.83 7.01 2.88
N PHE A 84 11.62 7.46 2.52
CA PHE A 84 10.58 6.57 2.01
C PHE A 84 11.02 5.88 0.72
N ASN A 85 11.65 6.62 -0.19
CA ASN A 85 12.14 6.04 -1.45
C ASN A 85 13.21 4.98 -1.21
N ARG A 86 14.11 5.21 -0.25
CA ARG A 86 15.13 4.22 0.09
C ARG A 86 14.50 2.94 0.63
N ILE A 87 13.45 3.06 1.45
CA ILE A 87 12.76 1.90 1.99
C ILE A 87 12.06 1.13 0.87
N ILE A 88 11.36 1.83 -0.02
CA ILE A 88 10.66 1.19 -1.15
C ILE A 88 11.65 0.44 -2.05
N GLU A 89 12.80 1.04 -2.31
CA GLU A 89 13.81 0.47 -3.21
C GLU A 89 14.70 -0.59 -2.55
N SER A 90 14.57 -0.77 -1.24
CA SER A 90 15.46 -1.66 -0.48
C SER A 90 15.17 -3.15 -0.67
N GLY A 91 14.02 -3.50 -1.26
CA GLY A 91 13.60 -4.89 -1.35
C GLY A 91 12.94 -5.42 -0.08
N ILE A 92 12.57 -4.54 0.83
CA ILE A 92 12.00 -4.93 2.12
C ILE A 92 10.69 -5.70 1.97
N ILE A 93 9.94 -5.46 0.90
CA ILE A 93 8.67 -6.18 0.65
C ILE A 93 8.92 -7.67 0.49
N ASP A 94 9.98 -8.04 -0.23
CA ASP A 94 10.36 -9.45 -0.39
C ASP A 94 10.77 -10.07 0.94
N LEU A 95 11.46 -9.32 1.78
CA LEU A 95 11.84 -9.79 3.11
C LEU A 95 10.63 -10.00 4.00
N ILE A 96 9.63 -9.13 3.89
CA ILE A 96 8.36 -9.28 4.62
C ILE A 96 7.64 -10.55 4.16
N ARG A 97 7.58 -10.75 2.84
CA ARG A 97 6.95 -11.96 2.27
C ARG A 97 7.59 -13.22 2.81
N ASP A 98 8.92 -13.22 2.91
CA ASP A 98 9.68 -14.40 3.30
C ASP A 98 9.83 -14.51 4.82
N GLY A 99 9.32 -13.55 5.58
CA GLY A 99 9.35 -13.60 7.04
C GLY A 99 10.73 -13.41 7.65
N LYS A 100 11.62 -12.72 6.95
CA LYS A 100 13.02 -12.54 7.37
C LYS A 100 13.18 -11.31 8.27
N LYS A 101 12.70 -11.43 9.50
CA LYS A 101 12.60 -10.32 10.44
C LYS A 101 13.94 -9.66 10.74
N GLU A 102 14.99 -10.46 10.92
CA GLU A 102 16.31 -9.91 11.23
C GLU A 102 16.87 -9.07 10.08
N GLU A 103 16.64 -9.52 8.85
CA GLU A 103 17.07 -8.78 7.67
C GLU A 103 16.24 -7.51 7.49
N ILE A 104 14.94 -7.56 7.81
CA ILE A 104 14.09 -6.38 7.81
C ILE A 104 14.64 -5.35 8.79
N ASN A 105 14.97 -5.78 10.00
CA ASN A 105 15.51 -4.89 11.02
C ASN A 105 16.87 -4.30 10.60
N ALA A 106 17.67 -5.06 9.88
CA ALA A 106 18.96 -4.56 9.37
C ALA A 106 18.74 -3.44 8.34
N VAL A 107 17.77 -3.61 7.44
CA VAL A 107 17.41 -2.57 6.46
C VAL A 107 16.93 -1.31 7.18
N LEU A 108 16.04 -1.46 8.16
CA LEU A 108 15.51 -0.33 8.91
C LEU A 108 16.61 0.40 9.68
N ARG A 109 17.54 -0.34 10.27
CA ARG A 109 18.69 0.25 10.99
C ARG A 109 19.56 1.05 10.04
N ASN A 110 19.80 0.52 8.85
CA ASN A 110 20.63 1.20 7.85
C ASN A 110 20.00 2.50 7.37
N ILE A 111 18.67 2.57 7.28
CA ILE A 111 17.97 3.72 6.74
C ILE A 111 17.55 4.71 7.83
N LEU A 112 17.03 4.20 8.96
CA LEU A 112 16.47 5.02 10.02
C LEU A 112 17.42 5.22 11.20
N GLY A 113 18.45 4.39 11.32
CA GLY A 113 19.34 4.39 12.46
C GLY A 113 18.91 3.38 13.52
N ASP A 114 19.67 3.31 14.61
CA ASP A 114 19.43 2.36 15.68
C ASP A 114 18.17 2.71 16.47
N GLY A 115 17.59 1.70 17.10
CA GLY A 115 16.49 1.89 18.03
C GLY A 115 15.11 1.65 17.46
N PHE A 116 15.00 1.30 16.17
CA PHE A 116 13.71 1.06 15.52
C PHE A 116 13.65 -0.37 15.01
N THR A 117 12.66 -1.13 15.47
CA THR A 117 12.44 -2.49 15.00
C THR A 117 11.17 -2.57 14.19
N PHE A 118 11.09 -3.60 13.37
CA PHE A 118 9.91 -3.86 12.55
C PHE A 118 8.64 -3.93 13.41
N ASP A 119 8.68 -4.71 14.49
CA ASP A 119 7.52 -4.89 15.37
C ASP A 119 7.09 -3.57 16.03
N ASP A 120 8.06 -2.80 16.51
CA ASP A 120 7.76 -1.51 17.13
C ASP A 120 7.10 -0.55 16.16
N LEU A 121 7.61 -0.52 14.93
CA LEU A 121 7.07 0.38 13.91
C LEU A 121 5.66 -0.01 13.46
N LEU A 122 5.37 -1.31 13.42
CA LEU A 122 4.02 -1.77 13.10
C LEU A 122 3.00 -1.30 14.12
N GLU A 123 3.39 -1.21 15.40
CA GLU A 123 2.51 -0.74 16.46
C GLU A 123 2.24 0.75 16.41
N LEU A 124 3.08 1.52 15.73
CA LEU A 124 2.90 2.97 15.60
C LEU A 124 1.86 3.35 14.56
N ASP A 125 1.47 2.43 13.69
CA ASP A 125 0.46 2.72 12.69
C ASP A 125 -0.92 2.69 13.32
N HIS A 126 -1.57 3.84 13.32
CA HIS A 126 -2.91 4.02 13.88
C HIS A 126 -3.96 4.18 12.79
N GLY A 127 -3.56 4.01 11.57
CA GLY A 127 -4.35 4.33 10.46
C GLY A 127 -5.22 3.37 9.87
#